data_4c91e0baa0218dfcfbd6ad5fb0da98ad
#
_entry.id   4c91e0baa0218dfcfbd6ad5fb0da98ad
#
_cell.length_a   1.000
_cell.length_b   1.000
_cell.length_c   1.000
_cell.angle_alpha   90.00
_cell.angle_beta   90.00
_cell.angle_gamma   90.00
#
_symmetry.space_group_name_H-M   'P 1'
#
loop_
_entity.id
_entity.type
_entity.pdbx_description
1 polymer ?
#
loop_
_entity_poly.entity_id
_entity_poly.type
_entity_poly.pdbx_seq_one_letter_code
_entity_poly.pdbx_strand_id
1 'polypeptide(L)'
;MKELLRNLIIALLTTASLTPLHGQSDAKFTGDEILRLSDMNRNGWTSYSVMTTIMNYEDNDLKEEGLFEVSMKGMDKTLVKFMNADVKGQYLLMVDDDMWIYMPNTRKPIRITPLQRLMGNASNGDVARTRYAEDYAAKVTKEESVNGVPCYVLELNAKRDGATYKRIDYWVEKETKRPKKAEIYLISGKHYKSISFDRYEETAGKTLLTQMTITDRLRDGRTTIMKYASYAEKEMPEKYFNKDYLEKLR
;
A
#
# COMPACT_ATOMS: atom_id res chain seq x y z
N MET A 1 37.45 -79.58 41.01
CA MET A 1 36.12 -79.46 41.57
C MET A 1 35.78 -78.02 41.63
N LYS A 2 35.06 -77.58 40.59
CA LYS A 2 33.73 -76.94 40.66
C LYS A 2 33.74 -75.63 41.49
N GLU A 3 33.35 -74.51 41.11
CA GLU A 3 32.24 -74.01 40.25
C GLU A 3 32.51 -72.56 39.85
N LEU A 4 32.23 -72.22 38.70
CA LEU A 4 31.39 -71.15 38.18
C LEU A 4 31.03 -70.00 39.13
N LEU A 5 31.59 -68.81 38.87
CA LEU A 5 31.02 -67.56 39.27
C LEU A 5 30.76 -66.71 38.02
N ARG A 6 29.49 -66.59 37.80
CA ARG A 6 28.86 -65.93 36.64
C ARG A 6 28.85 -64.43 36.89
N ASN A 7 29.64 -63.62 36.14
CA ASN A 7 29.62 -62.17 36.18
C ASN A 7 28.36 -61.63 35.42
N LEU A 8 27.48 -61.06 36.19
CA LEU A 8 26.31 -60.37 35.70
C LEU A 8 26.74 -58.91 35.41
N ILE A 9 26.94 -58.55 34.11
CA ILE A 9 27.14 -57.18 33.68
C ILE A 9 25.76 -56.57 33.46
N ILE A 10 25.36 -55.68 34.37
CA ILE A 10 24.16 -54.87 34.21
C ILE A 10 24.54 -53.69 33.28
N ALA A 11 24.10 -53.78 32.05
CA ALA A 11 24.18 -52.64 31.11
C ALA A 11 23.09 -51.61 31.47
N LEU A 12 23.48 -50.48 32.02
CA LEU A 12 22.61 -49.31 32.20
C LEU A 12 22.37 -48.65 30.83
N LEU A 13 21.24 -48.96 30.22
CA LEU A 13 20.73 -48.21 29.06
C LEU A 13 20.20 -46.85 29.53
N THR A 14 21.00 -45.80 29.41
CA THR A 14 20.53 -44.42 29.52
C THR A 14 19.75 -44.09 28.27
N THR A 15 18.43 -44.12 28.33
CA THR A 15 17.55 -43.55 27.31
C THR A 15 17.64 -42.04 27.39
N ALA A 16 18.44 -41.42 26.48
CA ALA A 16 18.39 -40.01 26.26
C ALA A 16 17.03 -39.67 25.61
N SER A 17 16.12 -39.16 26.42
CA SER A 17 14.87 -38.58 25.93
C SER A 17 15.21 -37.31 25.12
N LEU A 18 15.16 -37.44 23.80
CA LEU A 18 15.10 -36.30 22.88
C LEU A 18 13.79 -35.55 23.17
N THR A 19 13.86 -34.51 23.99
CA THR A 19 12.80 -33.50 24.04
C THR A 19 12.74 -32.83 22.68
N PRO A 20 11.58 -32.86 21.99
CA PRO A 20 11.46 -32.06 20.78
C PRO A 20 11.68 -30.61 21.16
N LEU A 21 12.64 -29.97 20.50
CA LEU A 21 12.78 -28.51 20.50
C LEU A 21 11.44 -27.94 20.08
N HIS A 22 10.65 -27.46 21.02
CA HIS A 22 9.45 -26.72 20.73
C HIS A 22 9.90 -25.51 19.94
N GLY A 23 9.41 -25.46 18.69
CA GLY A 23 9.66 -24.36 17.76
C GLY A 23 9.47 -23.03 18.46
N GLN A 24 10.38 -22.12 18.18
CA GLN A 24 10.20 -20.71 18.45
C GLN A 24 8.76 -20.35 18.08
N SER A 25 8.01 -19.86 19.06
CA SER A 25 6.70 -19.26 18.78
C SER A 25 6.95 -18.12 17.79
N ASP A 26 6.53 -18.31 16.54
CA ASP A 26 6.45 -17.20 15.60
C ASP A 26 5.66 -16.10 16.32
N ALA A 27 6.35 -15.04 16.70
CA ALA A 27 5.71 -13.88 17.31
C ALA A 27 4.65 -13.42 16.31
N LYS A 28 3.39 -13.69 16.60
CA LYS A 28 2.29 -13.48 15.68
C LYS A 28 2.08 -11.97 15.59
N PHE A 29 2.49 -11.35 14.47
CA PHE A 29 2.27 -9.94 14.23
C PHE A 29 0.79 -9.59 14.38
N THR A 30 0.49 -8.48 15.02
CA THR A 30 -0.86 -7.88 15.01
C THR A 30 -1.22 -7.36 13.62
N GLY A 31 -2.50 -7.16 13.34
CA GLY A 31 -2.94 -6.57 12.08
C GLY A 31 -2.33 -5.19 11.82
N ASP A 32 -2.26 -4.35 12.86
CA ASP A 32 -1.67 -3.00 12.75
C ASP A 32 -0.16 -3.05 12.48
N GLU A 33 0.57 -3.99 13.08
CA GLU A 33 2.01 -4.19 12.80
C GLU A 33 2.23 -4.63 11.35
N ILE A 34 1.43 -5.59 10.86
CA ILE A 34 1.52 -6.05 9.46
C ILE A 34 1.22 -4.88 8.51
N LEU A 35 0.20 -4.08 8.79
CA LEU A 35 -0.18 -2.93 7.97
C LEU A 35 0.94 -1.88 7.93
N ARG A 36 1.54 -1.56 9.08
CA ARG A 36 2.67 -0.63 9.16
C ARG A 36 3.89 -1.13 8.36
N LEU A 37 4.21 -2.41 8.46
CA LEU A 37 5.30 -3.02 7.67
C LEU A 37 4.96 -2.99 6.17
N SER A 38 3.70 -3.21 5.80
CA SER A 38 3.24 -3.14 4.41
C SER A 38 3.39 -1.73 3.83
N ASP A 39 3.04 -0.70 4.59
CA ASP A 39 3.24 0.70 4.17
C ASP A 39 4.72 1.03 3.97
N MET A 40 5.60 0.57 4.86
CA MET A 40 7.06 0.77 4.72
C MET A 40 7.60 0.12 3.44
N ASN A 41 7.13 -1.09 3.10
CA ASN A 41 7.55 -1.80 1.89
C ASN A 41 6.92 -1.25 0.60
N ARG A 42 5.80 -0.54 0.70
CA ARG A 42 5.14 0.11 -0.44
C ARG A 42 5.74 1.47 -0.77
N ASN A 43 6.09 2.27 0.24
CA ASN A 43 6.42 3.69 0.06
C ASN A 43 7.92 4.01 -0.01
N GLY A 44 8.81 3.08 0.30
CA GLY A 44 10.26 3.19 0.14
C GLY A 44 10.96 4.15 1.11
N TRP A 45 10.64 5.45 1.10
CA TRP A 45 11.26 6.51 1.93
C TRP A 45 10.21 7.34 2.66
N THR A 46 10.67 8.09 3.65
CA THR A 46 9.82 9.06 4.36
C THR A 46 9.54 10.30 3.49
N SER A 47 10.54 10.75 2.72
CA SER A 47 10.41 11.87 1.79
C SER A 47 10.97 11.47 0.43
N TYR A 48 10.17 11.57 -0.62
CA TYR A 48 10.56 11.15 -1.96
C TYR A 48 9.64 11.71 -3.04
N SER A 49 10.07 11.62 -4.29
CA SER A 49 9.24 11.84 -5.46
C SER A 49 9.19 10.61 -6.35
N VAL A 50 8.10 10.46 -7.10
CA VAL A 50 7.89 9.40 -8.07
C VAL A 50 7.09 9.91 -9.26
N MET A 51 7.47 9.52 -10.47
CA MET A 51 6.65 9.75 -11.66
C MET A 51 5.59 8.66 -11.76
N THR A 52 4.32 9.07 -11.85
CA THR A 52 3.17 8.18 -11.91
C THR A 52 2.43 8.39 -13.22
N THR A 53 2.33 7.34 -14.04
CA THR A 53 1.47 7.33 -15.22
C THR A 53 0.18 6.60 -14.88
N ILE A 54 -0.96 7.23 -15.13
CA ILE A 54 -2.29 6.64 -14.94
C ILE A 54 -2.92 6.44 -16.32
N MET A 55 -3.30 5.21 -16.65
CA MET A 55 -3.92 4.82 -17.92
C MET A 55 -5.29 4.22 -17.63
N ASN A 56 -6.33 4.81 -18.18
CA ASN A 56 -7.71 4.33 -18.04
C ASN A 56 -8.17 3.60 -19.30
N TYR A 57 -8.66 2.37 -19.12
CA TYR A 57 -9.16 1.51 -20.18
C TYR A 57 -10.66 1.26 -19.99
N GLU A 58 -11.41 1.25 -21.09
CA GLU A 58 -12.78 0.76 -21.18
C GLU A 58 -12.83 -0.27 -22.32
N ASP A 59 -13.27 -1.50 -22.01
CA ASP A 59 -13.33 -2.63 -22.93
C ASP A 59 -12.00 -2.89 -23.66
N ASN A 60 -10.87 -2.76 -22.93
CA ASN A 60 -9.49 -2.86 -23.37
C ASN A 60 -8.98 -1.70 -24.26
N ASP A 61 -9.81 -0.70 -24.56
CA ASP A 61 -9.38 0.49 -25.27
C ASP A 61 -8.85 1.53 -24.29
N LEU A 62 -7.66 2.09 -24.57
CA LEU A 62 -7.13 3.24 -23.82
C LEU A 62 -7.98 4.48 -24.10
N LYS A 63 -8.61 5.03 -23.06
CA LYS A 63 -9.49 6.21 -23.15
C LYS A 63 -8.82 7.48 -22.64
N GLU A 64 -7.93 7.35 -21.65
CA GLU A 64 -7.33 8.50 -20.98
C GLU A 64 -5.97 8.12 -20.44
N GLU A 65 -4.97 9.01 -20.57
CA GLU A 65 -3.65 8.85 -19.98
C GLU A 65 -3.18 10.16 -19.34
N GLY A 66 -2.70 10.07 -18.11
CA GLY A 66 -2.16 11.20 -17.35
C GLY A 66 -0.80 10.88 -16.75
N LEU A 67 0.07 11.89 -16.77
CA LEU A 67 1.39 11.86 -16.14
C LEU A 67 1.43 12.81 -14.95
N PHE A 68 1.92 12.31 -13.82
CA PHE A 68 1.97 13.05 -12.55
C PHE A 68 3.33 12.90 -11.89
N GLU A 69 3.85 13.98 -11.32
CA GLU A 69 4.94 13.92 -10.34
C GLU A 69 4.31 13.95 -8.94
N VAL A 70 4.46 12.85 -8.21
CA VAL A 70 3.95 12.73 -6.84
C VAL A 70 5.12 12.90 -5.88
N SER A 71 5.06 13.91 -5.04
CA SER A 71 6.05 14.20 -4.00
C SER A 71 5.44 13.98 -2.62
N MET A 72 6.08 13.18 -1.80
CA MET A 72 5.64 12.82 -0.45
C MET A 72 6.65 13.31 0.59
N LYS A 73 6.15 13.80 1.72
CA LYS A 73 6.94 14.18 2.88
C LYS A 73 6.26 13.77 4.18
N GLY A 74 6.98 13.04 5.02
CA GLY A 74 6.42 12.50 6.26
C GLY A 74 5.34 11.46 6.00
N MET A 75 4.38 11.39 6.88
CA MET A 75 3.28 10.43 6.83
C MET A 75 1.99 11.05 6.25
N ASP A 76 1.92 12.36 6.12
CA ASP A 76 0.70 13.15 6.03
C ASP A 76 0.71 14.22 4.92
N LYS A 77 1.83 14.39 4.20
CA LYS A 77 1.95 15.45 3.18
C LYS A 77 2.24 14.86 1.80
N THR A 78 1.40 15.21 0.84
CA THR A 78 1.58 14.82 -0.58
C THR A 78 1.25 16.00 -1.49
N LEU A 79 2.15 16.27 -2.43
CA LEU A 79 1.94 17.20 -3.53
C LEU A 79 1.96 16.42 -4.84
N VAL A 80 0.87 16.48 -5.62
CA VAL A 80 0.75 15.90 -6.95
C VAL A 80 0.76 17.02 -7.97
N LYS A 81 1.73 17.01 -8.87
CA LYS A 81 1.85 17.94 -9.98
C LYS A 81 1.38 17.25 -11.26
N PHE A 82 0.48 17.89 -11.97
CA PHE A 82 -0.01 17.44 -13.27
C PHE A 82 1.01 17.82 -14.35
N MET A 83 1.48 16.84 -15.12
CA MET A 83 2.61 17.01 -16.04
C MET A 83 2.20 17.13 -17.51
N ASN A 84 0.99 16.69 -17.90
CA ASN A 84 0.48 16.81 -19.26
C ASN A 84 0.30 18.31 -19.62
N ALA A 85 0.54 18.66 -20.87
CA ALA A 85 0.59 20.06 -21.33
C ALA A 85 -0.74 20.81 -21.15
N ASP A 86 -1.87 20.13 -21.37
CA ASP A 86 -3.25 20.66 -21.25
C ASP A 86 -3.68 20.98 -19.81
N VAL A 87 -3.06 20.32 -18.83
CA VAL A 87 -3.34 20.49 -17.39
C VAL A 87 -2.14 21.04 -16.62
N LYS A 88 -1.13 21.55 -17.33
CA LYS A 88 0.07 22.11 -16.72
C LYS A 88 -0.23 23.24 -15.72
N GLY A 89 0.42 23.17 -14.56
CA GLY A 89 0.22 24.14 -13.49
C GLY A 89 -0.95 23.82 -12.56
N GLN A 90 -1.61 22.68 -12.77
CA GLN A 90 -2.52 22.12 -11.79
C GLN A 90 -1.75 21.33 -10.72
N TYR A 91 -2.22 21.42 -9.48
CA TYR A 91 -1.64 20.73 -8.34
C TYR A 91 -2.75 20.14 -7.46
N LEU A 92 -2.56 18.92 -6.98
CA LEU A 92 -3.33 18.40 -5.86
C LEU A 92 -2.41 18.41 -4.63
N LEU A 93 -2.88 18.98 -3.55
CA LEU A 93 -2.19 19.01 -2.27
C LEU A 93 -2.99 18.25 -1.22
N MET A 94 -2.33 17.37 -0.48
CA MET A 94 -2.83 16.77 0.74
C MET A 94 -1.93 17.17 1.91
N VAL A 95 -2.54 17.63 2.98
CA VAL A 95 -1.88 17.84 4.28
C VAL A 95 -2.83 17.34 5.35
N ASP A 96 -2.40 16.39 6.15
CA ASP A 96 -3.23 15.69 7.13
C ASP A 96 -4.51 15.11 6.49
N ASP A 97 -5.68 15.54 6.94
CA ASP A 97 -6.99 15.11 6.43
C ASP A 97 -7.54 16.00 5.32
N ASP A 98 -6.87 17.11 5.05
CA ASP A 98 -7.32 18.08 4.08
C ASP A 98 -6.71 17.88 2.70
N MET A 99 -7.53 18.00 1.66
CA MET A 99 -7.11 17.98 0.28
C MET A 99 -7.59 19.20 -0.48
N TRP A 100 -6.74 19.70 -1.37
CA TRP A 100 -7.05 20.82 -2.26
C TRP A 100 -6.58 20.52 -3.67
N ILE A 101 -7.34 21.00 -4.65
CA ILE A 101 -6.88 21.12 -6.03
C ILE A 101 -6.67 22.60 -6.35
N TYR A 102 -5.54 22.91 -6.96
CA TYR A 102 -5.25 24.21 -7.53
C TYR A 102 -5.26 24.10 -9.06
N MET A 103 -5.97 25.03 -9.70
CA MET A 103 -5.99 25.18 -11.16
C MET A 103 -5.66 26.64 -11.50
N PRO A 104 -4.81 26.91 -12.50
CA PRO A 104 -4.38 28.29 -12.83
C PRO A 104 -5.52 29.26 -13.12
N ASN A 105 -6.63 28.77 -13.67
CA ASN A 105 -7.81 29.55 -14.01
C ASN A 105 -8.70 29.92 -12.81
N THR A 106 -8.62 29.17 -11.69
CA THR A 106 -9.44 29.44 -10.50
C THR A 106 -8.77 30.40 -9.52
N ARG A 107 -7.47 30.61 -9.64
CA ARG A 107 -6.62 31.48 -8.79
C ARG A 107 -6.59 31.13 -7.30
N LYS A 108 -7.44 30.22 -6.84
CA LYS A 108 -7.53 29.76 -5.43
C LYS A 108 -7.65 28.25 -5.38
N PRO A 109 -7.00 27.61 -4.40
CA PRO A 109 -7.21 26.19 -4.15
C PRO A 109 -8.66 25.89 -3.76
N ILE A 110 -9.21 24.84 -4.35
CA ILE A 110 -10.56 24.34 -4.06
C ILE A 110 -10.41 23.10 -3.18
N ARG A 111 -11.15 23.05 -2.09
CA ARG A 111 -11.16 21.86 -1.21
C ARG A 111 -11.85 20.70 -1.92
N ILE A 112 -11.23 19.53 -1.88
CA ILE A 112 -11.72 18.29 -2.47
C ILE A 112 -11.66 17.17 -1.43
N THR A 113 -12.18 15.98 -1.79
CA THR A 113 -12.14 14.80 -0.91
C THR A 113 -11.27 13.69 -1.50
N PRO A 114 -10.69 12.83 -0.63
CA PRO A 114 -9.89 11.69 -1.10
C PRO A 114 -10.66 10.73 -2.00
N LEU A 115 -11.98 10.56 -1.77
CA LEU A 115 -12.82 9.65 -2.55
C LEU A 115 -13.16 10.16 -3.95
N GLN A 116 -13.09 11.49 -4.18
CA GLN A 116 -13.35 12.03 -5.53
C GLN A 116 -12.37 11.45 -6.54
N ARG A 117 -12.88 11.21 -7.74
CA ARG A 117 -12.12 10.67 -8.87
C ARG A 117 -11.05 11.68 -9.31
N LEU A 118 -9.81 11.20 -9.43
CA LEU A 118 -8.73 11.92 -10.08
C LEU A 118 -8.73 11.62 -11.59
N MET A 119 -8.62 10.33 -11.95
CA MET A 119 -8.57 9.86 -13.35
C MET A 119 -9.02 8.40 -13.43
N GLY A 120 -9.85 8.05 -14.42
CA GLY A 120 -10.36 6.69 -14.58
C GLY A 120 -11.05 6.19 -13.30
N ASN A 121 -10.61 5.05 -12.78
CA ASN A 121 -11.07 4.49 -11.51
C ASN A 121 -10.20 4.89 -10.31
N ALA A 122 -9.10 5.63 -10.54
CA ALA A 122 -8.26 6.14 -9.47
C ALA A 122 -8.91 7.35 -8.81
N SER A 123 -9.05 7.30 -7.48
CA SER A 123 -9.45 8.43 -6.65
C SER A 123 -8.22 9.28 -6.26
N ASN A 124 -8.46 10.50 -5.77
CA ASN A 124 -7.39 11.34 -5.23
C ASN A 124 -6.59 10.61 -4.14
N GLY A 125 -7.29 9.84 -3.28
CA GLY A 125 -6.65 9.10 -2.21
C GLY A 125 -5.82 7.91 -2.67
N ASP A 126 -6.16 7.26 -3.79
CA ASP A 126 -5.34 6.17 -4.33
C ASP A 126 -3.94 6.65 -4.74
N VAL A 127 -3.83 7.93 -5.12
CA VAL A 127 -2.58 8.56 -5.50
C VAL A 127 -1.89 9.24 -4.32
N ALA A 128 -2.62 9.97 -3.49
CA ALA A 128 -2.06 10.85 -2.47
C ALA A 128 -2.02 10.24 -1.05
N ARG A 129 -2.90 9.28 -0.72
CA ARG A 129 -2.98 8.65 0.62
C ARG A 129 -2.56 7.18 0.57
N THR A 130 -1.27 6.94 0.48
CA THR A 130 -0.73 5.57 0.32
C THR A 130 -0.27 4.93 1.63
N ARG A 131 -0.36 5.65 2.76
CA ARG A 131 0.04 5.19 4.10
C ARG A 131 -1.19 4.78 4.91
N TYR A 132 -1.59 3.53 4.73
CA TYR A 132 -2.83 3.01 5.31
C TYR A 132 -2.79 2.88 6.83
N ALA A 133 -1.62 2.64 7.42
CA ALA A 133 -1.49 2.51 8.87
C ALA A 133 -1.91 3.77 9.64
N GLU A 134 -1.83 4.96 9.01
CA GLU A 134 -2.29 6.21 9.61
C GLU A 134 -3.82 6.33 9.59
N ASP A 135 -4.47 5.78 8.57
CA ASP A 135 -5.90 5.95 8.31
C ASP A 135 -6.77 4.82 8.85
N TYR A 136 -6.20 3.62 9.04
CA TYR A 136 -6.98 2.41 9.32
C TYR A 136 -6.49 1.67 10.56
N ALA A 137 -7.44 1.10 11.30
CA ALA A 137 -7.19 0.01 12.24
C ALA A 137 -7.28 -1.31 11.48
N ALA A 138 -6.33 -2.21 11.72
CA ALA A 138 -6.20 -3.46 10.98
C ALA A 138 -6.37 -4.69 11.89
N LYS A 139 -7.19 -5.65 11.44
CA LYS A 139 -7.39 -6.94 12.10
C LYS A 139 -7.08 -8.07 11.13
N VAL A 140 -6.22 -9.01 11.52
CA VAL A 140 -6.04 -10.26 10.77
C VAL A 140 -7.31 -11.08 10.87
N THR A 141 -7.95 -11.39 9.74
CA THR A 141 -9.19 -12.17 9.68
C THR A 141 -8.94 -13.61 9.29
N LYS A 142 -8.01 -13.85 8.36
CA LYS A 142 -7.62 -15.17 7.88
C LYS A 142 -6.26 -15.14 7.20
N GLU A 143 -5.81 -16.30 6.77
CA GLU A 143 -4.68 -16.47 5.87
C GLU A 143 -5.17 -17.10 4.57
N GLU A 144 -4.63 -16.63 3.43
CA GLU A 144 -5.07 -17.07 2.10
C GLU A 144 -3.91 -16.93 1.11
N SER A 145 -3.86 -17.79 0.10
CA SER A 145 -2.88 -17.66 -0.98
C SER A 145 -3.44 -16.83 -2.14
N VAL A 146 -2.66 -15.85 -2.60
CA VAL A 146 -2.95 -15.07 -3.82
C VAL A 146 -1.95 -15.46 -4.88
N ASN A 147 -2.39 -16.10 -5.96
CA ASN A 147 -1.54 -16.61 -7.03
C ASN A 147 -0.37 -17.49 -6.51
N GLY A 148 -0.64 -18.36 -5.52
CA GLY A 148 0.35 -19.23 -4.90
C GLY A 148 1.22 -18.57 -3.81
N VAL A 149 1.09 -17.26 -3.57
CA VAL A 149 1.83 -16.53 -2.54
C VAL A 149 1.04 -16.49 -1.24
N PRO A 150 1.57 -17.03 -0.12
CA PRO A 150 0.89 -16.99 1.19
C PRO A 150 0.73 -15.56 1.69
N CYS A 151 -0.49 -15.17 2.06
CA CYS A 151 -0.82 -13.83 2.53
C CYS A 151 -1.57 -13.85 3.87
N TYR A 152 -1.38 -12.81 4.67
CA TYR A 152 -2.34 -12.40 5.69
C TYR A 152 -3.47 -11.64 5.02
N VAL A 153 -4.71 -11.87 5.44
CA VAL A 153 -5.86 -11.04 5.04
C VAL A 153 -6.24 -10.15 6.22
N LEU A 154 -6.12 -8.86 6.00
CA LEU A 154 -6.46 -7.84 6.98
C LEU A 154 -7.81 -7.23 6.62
N GLU A 155 -8.70 -7.09 7.60
CA GLU A 155 -9.83 -6.17 7.52
C GLU A 155 -9.36 -4.82 8.05
N LEU A 156 -9.41 -3.81 7.21
CA LEU A 156 -9.06 -2.43 7.52
C LEU A 156 -10.33 -1.62 7.70
N ASN A 157 -10.50 -1.01 8.86
CA ASN A 157 -11.60 -0.11 9.18
C ASN A 157 -11.05 1.30 9.42
N ALA A 158 -11.65 2.30 8.74
CA ALA A 158 -11.21 3.68 8.87
C ALA A 158 -11.32 4.16 10.33
N LYS A 159 -10.23 4.71 10.86
CA LYS A 159 -10.15 5.34 12.19
C LYS A 159 -10.13 6.86 12.13
N ARG A 160 -10.11 7.44 10.91
CA ARG A 160 -10.11 8.90 10.66
C ARG A 160 -11.16 9.24 9.60
N ASP A 161 -11.75 10.42 9.70
CA ASP A 161 -12.73 10.90 8.71
C ASP A 161 -12.11 11.20 7.35
N GLY A 162 -10.83 11.58 7.32
CA GLY A 162 -10.05 11.81 6.10
C GLY A 162 -9.66 10.55 5.34
N ALA A 163 -9.88 9.34 5.87
CA ALA A 163 -9.58 8.10 5.17
C ALA A 163 -10.36 8.00 3.86
N THR A 164 -9.70 7.52 2.80
CA THR A 164 -10.29 7.44 1.46
C THR A 164 -11.51 6.52 1.43
N TYR A 165 -11.44 5.39 2.11
CA TYR A 165 -12.47 4.36 2.15
C TYR A 165 -12.84 4.03 3.58
N LYS A 166 -14.08 3.56 3.80
CA LYS A 166 -14.50 3.18 5.16
C LYS A 166 -14.06 1.77 5.52
N ARG A 167 -14.01 0.84 4.55
CA ARG A 167 -13.58 -0.55 4.75
C ARG A 167 -12.80 -1.07 3.54
N ILE A 168 -11.70 -1.80 3.84
CA ILE A 168 -10.87 -2.48 2.85
C ILE A 168 -10.54 -3.88 3.38
N ASP A 169 -10.68 -4.91 2.55
CA ASP A 169 -10.04 -6.21 2.79
C ASP A 169 -8.69 -6.19 2.06
N TYR A 170 -7.58 -6.47 2.77
CA TYR A 170 -6.22 -6.19 2.31
C TYR A 170 -5.31 -7.41 2.47
N TRP A 171 -4.73 -7.87 1.38
CA TRP A 171 -3.84 -9.03 1.34
C TRP A 171 -2.40 -8.58 1.38
N VAL A 172 -1.67 -9.05 2.39
CA VAL A 172 -0.25 -8.75 2.61
C VAL A 172 0.55 -10.03 2.59
N GLU A 173 1.52 -10.13 1.70
CA GLU A 173 2.44 -11.28 1.61
C GLU A 173 3.13 -11.54 2.95
N LYS A 174 3.15 -12.80 3.39
CA LYS A 174 3.68 -13.15 4.72
C LYS A 174 5.17 -12.92 4.85
N GLU A 175 5.95 -13.21 3.84
CA GLU A 175 7.40 -13.11 3.84
C GLU A 175 7.85 -11.65 3.75
N THR A 176 7.52 -11.00 2.67
CA THR A 176 8.02 -9.65 2.34
C THR A 176 7.25 -8.52 2.98
N LYS A 177 6.05 -8.78 3.52
CA LYS A 177 5.08 -7.78 3.98
C LYS A 177 4.63 -6.80 2.87
N ARG A 178 4.79 -7.16 1.60
CA ARG A 178 4.31 -6.36 0.47
C ARG A 178 2.83 -6.58 0.23
N PRO A 179 2.05 -5.54 -0.10
CA PRO A 179 0.67 -5.71 -0.51
C PRO A 179 0.57 -6.49 -1.82
N LYS A 180 -0.44 -7.34 -1.93
CA LYS A 180 -0.75 -8.11 -3.14
C LYS A 180 -2.08 -7.72 -3.74
N LYS A 181 -3.08 -7.41 -2.88
CA LYS A 181 -4.44 -7.15 -3.32
C LYS A 181 -5.18 -6.31 -2.28
N ALA A 182 -6.15 -5.51 -2.74
CA ALA A 182 -7.15 -4.88 -1.88
C ALA A 182 -8.54 -4.98 -2.52
N GLU A 183 -9.56 -5.27 -1.70
CA GLU A 183 -10.96 -5.21 -2.08
C GLU A 183 -11.64 -4.11 -1.27
N ILE A 184 -12.25 -3.18 -1.96
CA ILE A 184 -12.77 -1.94 -1.38
C ILE A 184 -14.30 -1.95 -1.43
N TYR A 185 -14.91 -1.59 -0.30
CA TYR A 185 -16.34 -1.63 -0.13
C TYR A 185 -16.91 -0.25 0.17
N LEU A 186 -18.10 0.03 -0.37
CA LEU A 186 -18.91 1.18 0.01
C LEU A 186 -19.49 0.96 1.42
N ILE A 187 -19.96 2.04 2.03
CA ILE A 187 -20.66 2.00 3.34
C ILE A 187 -21.85 1.01 3.31
N SER A 188 -22.51 0.87 2.16
CA SER A 188 -23.59 -0.10 1.95
C SER A 188 -23.14 -1.56 1.96
N GLY A 189 -21.84 -1.84 2.03
CA GLY A 189 -21.26 -3.17 1.89
C GLY A 189 -21.09 -3.62 0.43
N LYS A 190 -21.52 -2.81 -0.57
CA LYS A 190 -21.34 -3.16 -1.97
C LYS A 190 -19.87 -3.09 -2.35
N HIS A 191 -19.37 -4.11 -3.06
CA HIS A 191 -18.03 -4.15 -3.60
C HIS A 191 -17.85 -3.03 -4.62
N TYR A 192 -16.89 -2.13 -4.38
CA TYR A 192 -16.70 -0.91 -5.15
C TYR A 192 -15.60 -1.05 -6.21
N LYS A 193 -14.41 -1.46 -5.79
CA LYS A 193 -13.28 -1.72 -6.67
C LYS A 193 -12.31 -2.73 -6.08
N SER A 194 -11.53 -3.38 -6.95
CA SER A 194 -10.38 -4.20 -6.58
C SER A 194 -9.10 -3.50 -6.99
N ILE A 195 -8.07 -3.62 -6.16
CA ILE A 195 -6.71 -3.18 -6.48
C ILE A 195 -5.80 -4.40 -6.48
N SER A 196 -5.02 -4.60 -7.53
CA SER A 196 -3.92 -5.56 -7.60
C SER A 196 -2.60 -4.79 -7.57
N PHE A 197 -1.68 -5.20 -6.71
CA PHE A 197 -0.30 -4.68 -6.66
C PHE A 197 0.56 -5.63 -7.49
N ASP A 198 0.70 -5.30 -8.79
CA ASP A 198 1.09 -6.27 -9.82
C ASP A 198 2.59 -6.50 -9.87
N ARG A 199 3.40 -5.42 -9.78
CA ARG A 199 4.83 -5.50 -10.04
C ARG A 199 5.63 -4.72 -9.02
N TYR A 200 6.70 -5.36 -8.56
CA TYR A 200 7.72 -4.76 -7.71
C TYR A 200 9.08 -4.97 -8.39
N GLU A 201 9.91 -3.94 -8.43
CA GLU A 201 11.23 -3.98 -9.07
C GLU A 201 12.28 -3.32 -8.15
N GLU A 202 13.52 -3.76 -8.31
CA GLU A 202 14.66 -3.16 -7.62
C GLU A 202 14.91 -1.76 -8.20
N THR A 203 14.81 -0.74 -7.36
CA THR A 203 14.95 0.66 -7.74
C THR A 203 15.64 1.41 -6.62
N ALA A 204 16.77 2.06 -6.92
CA ALA A 204 17.56 2.83 -5.94
C ALA A 204 17.87 2.05 -4.65
N GLY A 205 18.23 0.76 -4.78
CA GLY A 205 18.56 -0.14 -3.66
C GLY A 205 17.38 -0.60 -2.82
N LYS A 206 16.15 -0.44 -3.31
CA LYS A 206 14.93 -0.90 -2.67
C LYS A 206 14.01 -1.59 -3.67
N THR A 207 13.28 -2.61 -3.24
CA THR A 207 12.25 -3.22 -4.06
C THR A 207 10.94 -2.43 -3.90
N LEU A 208 10.57 -1.67 -4.92
CA LEU A 208 9.43 -0.74 -4.91
C LEU A 208 8.33 -1.18 -5.85
N LEU A 209 7.10 -0.76 -5.57
CA LEU A 209 5.95 -0.98 -6.43
C LEU A 209 6.13 -0.20 -7.74
N THR A 210 6.10 -0.89 -8.89
CA THR A 210 6.22 -0.27 -10.21
C THR A 210 4.95 -0.33 -11.03
N GLN A 211 3.98 -1.17 -10.63
CA GLN A 211 2.66 -1.22 -11.28
C GLN A 211 1.58 -1.69 -10.32
N MET A 212 0.43 -1.05 -10.39
CA MET A 212 -0.81 -1.57 -9.81
C MET A 212 -1.99 -1.38 -10.78
N THR A 213 -3.01 -2.19 -10.62
CA THR A 213 -4.23 -2.19 -11.44
C THR A 213 -5.46 -1.98 -10.54
N ILE A 214 -6.33 -1.05 -10.91
CA ILE A 214 -7.62 -0.80 -10.26
C ILE A 214 -8.72 -1.25 -11.21
N THR A 215 -9.56 -2.20 -10.77
CA THR A 215 -10.71 -2.69 -11.53
C THR A 215 -12.00 -2.18 -10.89
N ASP A 216 -12.86 -1.55 -11.69
CA ASP A 216 -14.20 -1.14 -11.27
C ASP A 216 -15.06 -2.40 -11.00
N ARG A 217 -15.75 -2.45 -9.86
CA ARG A 217 -16.65 -3.56 -9.50
C ARG A 217 -18.14 -3.17 -9.56
N LEU A 218 -18.39 -1.93 -9.95
CA LEU A 218 -19.74 -1.44 -10.22
C LEU A 218 -20.08 -1.46 -11.71
N ARG A 219 -19.05 -1.43 -12.57
CA ARG A 219 -19.18 -1.41 -14.03
C ARG A 219 -18.11 -2.33 -14.64
N ASP A 220 -18.55 -3.26 -15.48
CA ASP A 220 -17.65 -4.15 -16.19
C ASP A 220 -16.83 -3.42 -17.24
N GLY A 221 -15.72 -4.02 -17.66
CA GLY A 221 -14.85 -3.52 -18.73
C GLY A 221 -13.97 -2.32 -18.34
N ARG A 222 -14.05 -1.80 -17.10
CA ARG A 222 -13.28 -0.62 -16.68
C ARG A 222 -12.10 -0.98 -15.81
N THR A 223 -10.92 -0.61 -16.31
CA THR A 223 -9.65 -0.88 -15.62
C THR A 223 -8.74 0.35 -15.70
N THR A 224 -8.07 0.66 -14.61
CA THR A 224 -7.07 1.74 -14.55
C THR A 224 -5.74 1.15 -14.11
N ILE A 225 -4.70 1.33 -14.93
CA ILE A 225 -3.34 0.89 -14.63
C ILE A 225 -2.55 2.11 -14.17
N MET A 226 -1.88 1.98 -13.03
CA MET A 226 -0.94 2.98 -12.52
C MET A 226 0.47 2.42 -12.57
N LYS A 227 1.37 3.11 -13.27
CA LYS A 227 2.79 2.78 -13.36
C LYS A 227 3.62 3.82 -12.63
N TYR A 228 4.63 3.36 -11.92
CA TYR A 228 5.51 4.18 -11.11
C TYR A 228 6.95 4.04 -11.61
N ALA A 229 7.60 5.16 -11.84
CA ALA A 229 8.97 5.22 -12.35
C ALA A 229 9.74 6.39 -11.72
N SER A 230 11.05 6.42 -11.91
CA SER A 230 11.90 7.53 -11.48
C SER A 230 11.73 7.89 -10.00
N TYR A 231 11.69 6.89 -9.15
CA TYR A 231 11.73 7.09 -7.70
C TYR A 231 13.01 7.82 -7.31
N ALA A 232 12.90 8.86 -6.51
CA ALA A 232 14.03 9.60 -5.99
C ALA A 232 13.78 9.99 -4.53
N GLU A 233 14.67 9.57 -3.61
CA GLU A 233 14.68 10.12 -2.27
C GLU A 233 15.01 11.62 -2.36
N LYS A 234 14.14 12.45 -1.81
CA LYS A 234 14.23 13.90 -1.98
C LYS A 234 13.60 14.62 -0.81
N GLU A 235 14.39 15.47 -0.16
CA GLU A 235 13.87 16.38 0.84
C GLU A 235 13.08 17.51 0.16
N MET A 236 11.82 17.65 0.52
CA MET A 236 10.95 18.67 -0.05
C MET A 236 10.81 19.87 0.89
N PRO A 237 10.95 21.11 0.38
CA PRO A 237 10.73 22.32 1.19
C PRO A 237 9.32 22.37 1.77
N GLU A 238 9.20 22.69 3.06
CA GLU A 238 7.92 22.72 3.79
C GLU A 238 6.88 23.63 3.12
N LYS A 239 7.32 24.74 2.55
CA LYS A 239 6.46 25.70 1.83
C LYS A 239 5.67 25.11 0.67
N TYR A 240 6.13 23.98 0.08
CA TYR A 240 5.41 23.32 -1.02
C TYR A 240 4.15 22.60 -0.55
N PHE A 241 4.05 22.33 0.74
CA PHE A 241 2.88 21.74 1.39
C PHE A 241 1.96 22.77 2.04
N ASN A 242 2.03 24.03 1.58
CA ASN A 242 1.12 25.09 1.97
C ASN A 242 0.18 25.43 0.79
N LYS A 243 -1.14 25.31 1.02
CA LYS A 243 -2.15 25.60 -0.02
C LYS A 243 -2.03 27.00 -0.61
N ASP A 244 -1.64 28.00 0.20
CA ASP A 244 -1.51 29.38 -0.24
C ASP A 244 -0.21 29.62 -1.04
N TYR A 245 0.67 28.63 -1.11
CA TYR A 245 1.90 28.66 -1.89
C TYR A 245 1.75 27.99 -3.27
N LEU A 246 0.67 27.25 -3.54
CA LEU A 246 0.49 26.46 -4.78
C LEU A 246 0.55 27.35 -6.04
N GLU A 247 0.02 28.58 -5.97
CA GLU A 247 0.09 29.54 -7.07
C GLU A 247 1.53 29.89 -7.47
N LYS A 248 2.48 29.81 -6.54
CA LYS A 248 3.90 30.18 -6.73
C LYS A 248 4.76 29.01 -7.23
N LEU A 249 4.20 27.80 -7.34
CA LEU A 249 4.89 26.61 -7.84
C LEU A 249 4.99 26.51 -9.38
N ARG A 250 4.66 27.56 -10.11
CA ARG A 250 4.68 27.63 -11.57
C ARG A 250 6.06 27.42 -12.17
#